data_bf52f98cdfc087d9cd8c6833a4f8e4db
#
_entry.id   bf52f98cdfc087d9cd8c6833a4f8e4db
#
_cell.length_a   1.000
_cell.length_b   1.000
_cell.length_c   1.000
_cell.angle_alpha   90.00
_cell.angle_beta   90.00
_cell.angle_gamma   90.00
#
_symmetry.space_group_name_H-M   'P 1'
#
loop_
_entity.id
_entity.type
_entity.pdbx_description
1 polymer ?
#
loop_
_entity_poly.entity_id
_entity_poly.type
_entity_poly.pdbx_seq_one_letter_code
_entity_poly.pdbx_strand_id
1 'polypeptide(L)'
;MAEETVAAENLEFLRERHICFFERCLKILPERYCSLETSRLTIAFFALSGLDMLSALHLVDKASIIEWIYSLQVLPTEDSEEYRNQLNCDTQKLLAHTENWIQDIESNLDRCGFRGSSHLGVPYSQSKDNGVHHLYDSGHIAMTYTGLASLVILGDDLKRVNKEACLAGLGALQLEDGSFYAVPEGSENDMRFVYCATCICYMLNDWSGMNMKKAIEYIRKSMSYDSGLAQGGGLESHGGSTFCAIASLCLMGKLKEVFSEKELNRIRRWCIMRQQNGFHGRPNKPVDTCYSFWVGATLKILFQLLQIFQYTNFEKNRNYILSTQDRIVGGFAKWPDSHPDALHAYFGICGLSLIGESGVCKVHPALNMSIRAFQHLQHLHQTAETWGQGQHSESVRDYT
;
A
#
# COMPACT_ATOMS: atom_id res chain seq x y z
N MET A 1 -47.18 9.03 0.21
CA MET A 1 -45.96 9.56 -0.38
C MET A 1 -45.46 8.50 -1.35
N ALA A 2 -45.50 8.81 -2.65
CA ALA A 2 -45.10 7.87 -3.69
C ALA A 2 -43.60 7.68 -3.64
N GLU A 3 -43.14 6.45 -3.38
CA GLU A 3 -41.78 6.03 -3.72
C GLU A 3 -41.69 6.07 -5.24
N GLU A 4 -40.99 7.07 -5.77
CA GLU A 4 -40.50 7.03 -7.15
C GLU A 4 -39.53 5.84 -7.25
N THR A 5 -40.02 4.75 -7.78
CA THR A 5 -39.23 3.67 -8.34
C THR A 5 -38.50 4.26 -9.56
N VAL A 6 -37.38 4.92 -9.33
CA VAL A 6 -36.39 5.18 -10.39
C VAL A 6 -35.99 3.80 -10.91
N ALA A 7 -36.43 3.50 -12.14
CA ALA A 7 -36.01 2.30 -12.84
C ALA A 7 -34.47 2.24 -12.73
N ALA A 8 -33.96 1.13 -12.23
CA ALA A 8 -32.53 0.90 -12.12
C ALA A 8 -31.97 0.95 -13.55
N GLU A 9 -31.47 2.12 -13.97
CA GLU A 9 -30.68 2.22 -15.19
C GLU A 9 -29.51 1.25 -15.01
N ASN A 10 -29.44 0.28 -15.91
CA ASN A 10 -28.34 -0.68 -15.93
C ASN A 10 -27.07 0.09 -16.33
N LEU A 11 -26.38 0.67 -15.32
CA LEU A 11 -25.22 1.51 -15.51
C LEU A 11 -24.12 0.68 -16.17
N GLU A 12 -23.63 1.16 -17.33
CA GLU A 12 -22.54 0.52 -18.08
C GLU A 12 -21.20 0.86 -17.45
N PHE A 13 -20.31 -0.14 -17.34
CA PHE A 13 -18.92 0.05 -16.93
C PHE A 13 -18.07 0.52 -18.10
N LEU A 14 -17.57 1.74 -18.04
CA LEU A 14 -16.84 2.42 -19.12
C LEU A 14 -15.34 2.09 -19.08
N ARG A 15 -14.99 0.80 -19.24
CA ARG A 15 -13.64 0.25 -19.08
C ARG A 15 -12.55 1.08 -19.79
N GLU A 16 -12.75 1.42 -21.06
CA GLU A 16 -11.74 2.15 -21.86
C GLU A 16 -11.51 3.58 -21.34
N ARG A 17 -12.54 4.22 -20.80
CA ARG A 17 -12.38 5.53 -20.15
C ARG A 17 -11.52 5.45 -18.90
N HIS A 18 -11.67 4.39 -18.12
CA HIS A 18 -10.83 4.17 -16.92
C HIS A 18 -9.38 3.86 -17.28
N ILE A 19 -9.13 3.09 -18.35
CA ILE A 19 -7.77 2.88 -18.86
C ILE A 19 -7.12 4.22 -19.22
N CYS A 20 -7.77 5.04 -20.02
CA CYS A 20 -7.28 6.38 -20.39
C CYS A 20 -7.05 7.27 -19.15
N PHE A 21 -7.89 7.17 -18.12
CA PHE A 21 -7.71 7.90 -16.87
C PHE A 21 -6.39 7.51 -16.17
N PHE A 22 -6.13 6.22 -16.00
CA PHE A 22 -4.91 5.75 -15.36
C PHE A 22 -3.66 6.04 -16.17
N GLU A 23 -3.70 5.93 -17.50
CA GLU A 23 -2.58 6.36 -18.36
C GLU A 23 -2.21 7.83 -18.16
N ARG A 24 -3.21 8.72 -18.04
CA ARG A 24 -2.96 10.14 -17.77
C ARG A 24 -2.31 10.37 -16.41
N CYS A 25 -2.66 9.60 -15.40
CA CYS A 25 -2.03 9.68 -14.07
C CYS A 25 -0.53 9.34 -14.08
N LEU A 26 -0.06 8.57 -15.08
CA LEU A 26 1.37 8.24 -15.26
C LEU A 26 2.14 9.29 -16.07
N LYS A 27 1.45 10.26 -16.66
CA LYS A 27 2.04 11.33 -17.50
C LYS A 27 2.15 12.64 -16.71
N ILE A 28 1.68 13.71 -17.28
CA ILE A 28 1.67 15.03 -16.65
C ILE A 28 0.43 15.15 -15.78
N LEU A 29 0.64 15.33 -14.47
CA LEU A 29 -0.45 15.55 -13.54
C LEU A 29 -1.01 16.97 -13.68
N PRO A 30 -2.33 17.15 -13.56
CA PRO A 30 -2.95 18.48 -13.51
C PRO A 30 -2.42 19.31 -12.34
N GLU A 31 -2.43 20.65 -12.47
CA GLU A 31 -1.97 21.59 -11.46
C GLU A 31 -2.55 21.32 -10.04
N ARG A 32 -3.82 20.94 -9.99
CA ARG A 32 -4.50 20.57 -8.71
C ARG A 32 -3.84 19.43 -7.95
N TYR A 33 -2.96 18.65 -8.59
CA TYR A 33 -2.20 17.55 -7.96
C TYR A 33 -0.82 17.99 -7.45
N CYS A 34 -0.43 19.28 -7.61
CA CYS A 34 0.87 19.79 -7.14
C CYS A 34 1.10 19.54 -5.63
N SER A 35 0.06 19.62 -4.81
CA SER A 35 0.13 19.30 -3.38
C SER A 35 0.40 17.84 -3.08
N LEU A 36 0.26 16.96 -4.06
CA LEU A 36 0.50 15.51 -3.94
C LEU A 36 1.84 15.08 -4.56
N GLU A 37 2.70 16.03 -4.95
CA GLU A 37 4.00 15.71 -5.59
C GLU A 37 4.85 14.82 -4.66
N THR A 38 4.86 15.07 -3.36
CA THR A 38 5.56 14.25 -2.37
C THR A 38 5.03 12.81 -2.27
N SER A 39 3.87 12.52 -2.83
CA SER A 39 3.22 11.21 -2.88
C SER A 39 3.08 10.66 -4.31
N ARG A 40 3.89 11.16 -5.25
CA ARG A 40 3.81 10.79 -6.67
C ARG A 40 3.92 9.28 -6.91
N LEU A 41 4.76 8.59 -6.13
CA LEU A 41 4.90 7.14 -6.20
C LEU A 41 3.61 6.40 -5.83
N THR A 42 2.83 6.91 -4.88
CA THR A 42 1.50 6.34 -4.56
C THR A 42 0.49 6.57 -5.68
N ILE A 43 0.52 7.73 -6.34
CA ILE A 43 -0.34 8.00 -7.52
C ILE A 43 0.02 7.03 -8.65
N ALA A 44 1.32 6.83 -8.88
CA ALA A 44 1.81 5.86 -9.86
C ALA A 44 1.36 4.42 -9.53
N PHE A 45 1.42 4.02 -8.25
CA PHE A 45 0.91 2.73 -7.79
C PHE A 45 -0.58 2.55 -8.12
N PHE A 46 -1.43 3.52 -7.80
CA PHE A 46 -2.86 3.43 -8.13
C PHE A 46 -3.09 3.30 -9.63
N ALA A 47 -2.33 4.04 -10.44
CA ALA A 47 -2.46 4.00 -11.89
C ALA A 47 -1.97 2.67 -12.47
N LEU A 48 -0.80 2.18 -12.06
CA LEU A 48 -0.23 0.90 -12.53
C LEU A 48 -1.09 -0.28 -12.10
N SER A 49 -1.53 -0.30 -10.85
CA SER A 49 -2.39 -1.35 -10.34
C SER A 49 -3.78 -1.30 -11.00
N GLY A 50 -4.33 -0.10 -11.26
CA GLY A 50 -5.57 0.08 -12.01
C GLY A 50 -5.46 -0.45 -13.44
N LEU A 51 -4.38 -0.16 -14.15
CA LEU A 51 -4.10 -0.70 -15.48
C LEU A 51 -3.93 -2.22 -15.47
N ASP A 52 -3.27 -2.77 -14.44
CA ASP A 52 -3.14 -4.21 -14.27
C ASP A 52 -4.51 -4.88 -14.05
N MET A 53 -5.35 -4.31 -13.19
CA MET A 53 -6.71 -4.78 -12.96
C MET A 53 -7.59 -4.74 -14.20
N LEU A 54 -7.26 -3.87 -15.16
CA LEU A 54 -7.94 -3.73 -16.46
C LEU A 54 -7.21 -4.45 -17.60
N SER A 55 -6.19 -5.28 -17.32
CA SER A 55 -5.37 -5.98 -18.33
C SER A 55 -4.72 -5.04 -19.36
N ALA A 56 -4.36 -3.83 -18.95
CA ALA A 56 -3.87 -2.76 -19.83
C ALA A 56 -2.41 -2.34 -19.55
N LEU A 57 -1.64 -3.12 -18.79
CA LEU A 57 -0.21 -2.84 -18.51
C LEU A 57 0.70 -2.87 -19.76
N HIS A 58 0.21 -3.39 -20.87
CA HIS A 58 0.95 -3.37 -22.14
C HIS A 58 1.03 -1.97 -22.75
N LEU A 59 0.23 -1.01 -22.27
CA LEU A 59 0.21 0.38 -22.73
C LEU A 59 1.30 1.24 -22.09
N VAL A 60 2.00 0.76 -21.06
CA VAL A 60 3.01 1.53 -20.35
C VAL A 60 4.43 1.08 -20.68
N ASP A 61 5.36 2.04 -20.69
CA ASP A 61 6.78 1.76 -20.75
C ASP A 61 7.27 1.29 -19.38
N LYS A 62 7.19 -0.04 -19.18
CA LYS A 62 7.57 -0.67 -17.92
C LYS A 62 9.03 -0.41 -17.56
N ALA A 63 9.94 -0.43 -18.53
CA ALA A 63 11.36 -0.28 -18.27
C ALA A 63 11.67 1.10 -17.69
N SER A 64 11.19 2.16 -18.32
CA SER A 64 11.39 3.53 -17.82
C SER A 64 10.75 3.75 -16.45
N ILE A 65 9.59 3.16 -16.18
CA ILE A 65 8.94 3.29 -14.88
C ILE A 65 9.70 2.53 -13.79
N ILE A 66 10.20 1.33 -14.08
CA ILE A 66 11.05 0.56 -13.15
C ILE A 66 12.30 1.36 -12.80
N GLU A 67 13.02 1.92 -13.79
CA GLU A 67 14.20 2.76 -13.55
C GLU A 67 13.86 3.98 -12.69
N TRP A 68 12.74 4.65 -12.96
CA TRP A 68 12.28 5.76 -12.13
C TRP A 68 12.01 5.33 -10.68
N ILE A 69 11.33 4.19 -10.44
CA ILE A 69 11.07 3.71 -9.09
C ILE A 69 12.39 3.42 -8.35
N TYR A 70 13.36 2.76 -9.00
CA TYR A 70 14.66 2.50 -8.39
C TYR A 70 15.43 3.78 -8.08
N SER A 71 15.26 4.84 -8.89
CA SER A 71 15.86 6.15 -8.61
C SER A 71 15.33 6.82 -7.34
N LEU A 72 14.19 6.36 -6.82
CA LEU A 72 13.60 6.84 -5.57
C LEU A 72 14.08 6.07 -4.34
N GLN A 73 14.88 5.02 -4.51
CA GLN A 73 15.42 4.24 -3.39
C GLN A 73 16.46 5.05 -2.64
N VAL A 74 16.28 5.20 -1.33
CA VAL A 74 17.28 5.74 -0.41
C VAL A 74 18.17 4.59 0.03
N LEU A 75 19.42 4.65 -0.35
CA LEU A 75 20.42 3.61 -0.09
C LEU A 75 21.30 3.99 1.11
N PRO A 76 21.92 2.98 1.76
CA PRO A 76 22.92 3.25 2.79
C PRO A 76 24.07 4.09 2.25
N THR A 77 24.59 4.96 3.10
CA THR A 77 25.89 5.61 2.86
C THR A 77 26.97 4.54 2.93
N GLU A 78 27.81 4.45 1.91
CA GLU A 78 29.01 3.62 2.01
C GLU A 78 29.84 4.11 3.20
N ASP A 79 30.18 3.19 4.11
CA ASP A 79 30.97 3.50 5.29
C ASP A 79 32.28 4.18 4.90
N SER A 80 32.53 5.32 5.51
CA SER A 80 33.59 6.25 5.22
C SER A 80 35.04 5.72 5.42
N GLU A 81 35.23 4.44 5.79
CA GLU A 81 36.59 3.87 5.92
C GLU A 81 37.29 3.73 4.57
N GLU A 82 36.58 3.33 3.53
CA GLU A 82 37.15 3.21 2.18
C GLU A 82 37.40 4.61 1.59
N TYR A 83 36.53 5.57 1.87
CA TYR A 83 36.70 6.98 1.50
C TYR A 83 37.81 7.67 2.30
N ARG A 84 37.98 7.37 3.61
CA ARG A 84 39.07 7.84 4.44
C ARG A 84 40.43 7.33 3.92
N ASN A 85 40.49 6.12 3.40
CA ASN A 85 41.71 5.53 2.85
C ASN A 85 42.04 6.06 1.46
N GLN A 86 41.13 6.66 0.72
CA GLN A 86 41.36 7.30 -0.58
C GLN A 86 41.75 8.77 -0.46
N LEU A 87 41.52 9.42 0.70
CA LEU A 87 41.95 10.78 0.94
C LEU A 87 43.49 10.85 1.08
N ASN A 88 44.14 11.80 0.37
CA ASN A 88 45.56 12.01 0.51
C ASN A 88 45.93 12.56 1.90
N CYS A 89 47.21 12.40 2.29
CA CYS A 89 47.72 12.73 3.62
C CYS A 89 47.45 14.20 4.06
N ASP A 90 47.32 15.13 3.11
CA ASP A 90 47.08 16.55 3.42
C ASP A 90 45.63 16.84 3.74
N THR A 91 44.69 16.14 3.08
CA THR A 91 43.24 16.20 3.39
C THR A 91 42.93 15.53 4.73
N GLN A 92 43.63 14.43 5.06
CA GLN A 92 43.51 13.77 6.36
C GLN A 92 43.95 14.68 7.53
N LYS A 93 45.01 15.48 7.34
CA LYS A 93 45.46 16.46 8.36
C LYS A 93 44.52 17.64 8.55
N LEU A 94 43.85 18.07 7.46
CA LEU A 94 42.82 19.12 7.53
C LEU A 94 41.59 18.62 8.26
N LEU A 95 41.19 17.38 8.04
CA LEU A 95 40.07 16.72 8.70
C LEU A 95 40.34 16.45 10.19
N ALA A 96 41.59 16.14 10.58
CA ALA A 96 41.97 15.93 11.99
C ALA A 96 41.78 17.19 12.88
N HIS A 97 41.80 18.38 12.28
CA HIS A 97 41.48 19.63 12.99
C HIS A 97 39.97 19.92 13.09
N THR A 98 39.13 19.15 12.39
CA THR A 98 37.69 19.26 12.40
C THR A 98 37.00 18.02 13.02
N GLU A 99 37.79 17.23 13.78
CA GLU A 99 37.34 15.96 14.37
C GLU A 99 36.05 16.03 15.20
N ASN A 100 35.72 17.20 15.76
CA ASN A 100 34.42 17.39 16.46
C ASN A 100 33.20 17.48 15.54
N TRP A 101 33.38 17.56 14.19
CA TRP A 101 32.28 17.65 13.24
C TRP A 101 32.12 16.36 12.40
N ILE A 102 33.10 15.45 12.44
CA ILE A 102 33.16 14.22 11.62
C ILE A 102 32.75 12.99 12.44
N GLN A 103 32.65 13.11 13.77
CA GLN A 103 32.27 12.01 14.66
C GLN A 103 30.80 11.59 14.55
N ASP A 104 29.95 12.36 13.85
CA ASP A 104 28.52 12.10 13.72
C ASP A 104 28.06 11.81 12.28
N ILE A 105 28.87 11.17 11.42
CA ILE A 105 28.33 10.53 10.23
C ILE A 105 27.74 9.18 10.72
N GLU A 106 26.63 9.28 11.41
CA GLU A 106 25.80 8.13 11.72
C GLU A 106 25.36 7.45 10.42
N SER A 107 25.39 6.13 10.41
CA SER A 107 24.79 5.33 9.36
C SER A 107 23.36 5.82 9.10
N ASN A 108 22.99 6.08 7.85
CA ASN A 108 21.63 6.48 7.48
C ASN A 108 20.69 5.26 7.29
N LEU A 109 21.01 4.10 7.85
CA LEU A 109 20.20 2.88 7.73
C LEU A 109 18.78 3.06 8.23
N ASP A 110 18.57 3.89 9.25
CA ASP A 110 17.25 4.27 9.81
C ASP A 110 16.40 5.08 8.83
N ARG A 111 17.00 5.61 7.74
CA ARG A 111 16.37 6.44 6.70
C ARG A 111 16.10 5.70 5.40
N CYS A 112 16.57 4.46 5.27
CA CYS A 112 16.51 3.71 4.02
C CYS A 112 15.08 3.27 3.69
N GLY A 113 14.77 3.19 2.38
CA GLY A 113 13.46 2.87 1.84
C GLY A 113 13.24 3.58 0.52
N PHE A 114 12.01 3.97 0.21
CA PHE A 114 11.71 4.72 -1.01
C PHE A 114 11.11 6.08 -0.67
N ARG A 115 11.54 7.11 -1.41
CA ARG A 115 10.94 8.45 -1.44
C ARG A 115 9.67 8.46 -2.28
N GLY A 116 8.86 9.49 -2.11
CA GLY A 116 7.63 9.64 -2.89
C GLY A 116 7.82 10.34 -4.23
N SER A 117 8.93 11.05 -4.44
CA SER A 117 9.18 11.86 -5.63
C SER A 117 10.67 12.11 -5.84
N SER A 118 11.06 12.34 -7.10
CA SER A 118 12.41 12.76 -7.49
C SER A 118 12.79 14.17 -7.01
N HIS A 119 11.80 14.96 -6.58
CA HIS A 119 12.02 16.31 -6.03
C HIS A 119 12.26 16.33 -4.53
N LEU A 120 12.23 15.17 -3.87
CA LEU A 120 12.60 15.00 -2.49
C LEU A 120 14.02 14.46 -2.38
N GLY A 121 14.81 14.99 -1.43
CA GLY A 121 16.16 14.53 -1.16
C GLY A 121 17.17 14.88 -2.26
N VAL A 122 18.10 13.98 -2.53
CA VAL A 122 19.17 14.19 -3.54
C VAL A 122 18.59 14.05 -4.96
N PRO A 123 18.91 15.00 -5.88
CA PRO A 123 18.52 14.87 -7.27
C PRO A 123 19.03 13.55 -7.88
N TYR A 124 18.19 12.92 -8.69
CA TYR A 124 18.59 11.74 -9.43
C TYR A 124 19.74 12.06 -10.37
N SER A 125 20.87 11.36 -10.24
CA SER A 125 22.00 11.41 -11.16
C SER A 125 22.25 10.01 -11.70
N GLN A 126 22.40 9.89 -13.04
CA GLN A 126 22.82 8.63 -13.67
C GLN A 126 24.30 8.30 -13.40
N SER A 127 25.10 9.31 -13.04
CA SER A 127 26.49 9.10 -12.60
C SER A 127 26.50 8.77 -11.11
N LYS A 128 27.21 7.72 -10.73
CA LYS A 128 27.36 7.23 -9.34
C LYS A 128 28.18 8.15 -8.42
N ASP A 129 28.35 9.42 -8.76
CA ASP A 129 29.10 10.39 -7.96
C ASP A 129 28.22 10.93 -6.82
N ASN A 130 28.13 10.18 -5.73
CA ASN A 130 27.14 10.33 -4.68
C ASN A 130 27.70 10.90 -3.37
N GLY A 131 28.58 11.85 -3.44
CA GLY A 131 29.27 12.38 -2.26
C GLY A 131 28.50 13.35 -1.35
N VAL A 132 27.23 13.66 -1.60
CA VAL A 132 26.50 14.65 -0.77
C VAL A 132 25.27 14.02 -0.16
N HIS A 133 25.32 13.71 1.14
CA HIS A 133 24.16 13.32 1.92
C HIS A 133 23.38 14.55 2.37
N HIS A 134 22.07 14.56 2.08
CA HIS A 134 21.16 15.52 2.67
C HIS A 134 20.56 14.94 3.95
N LEU A 135 20.66 15.69 5.05
CA LEU A 135 20.10 15.34 6.37
C LEU A 135 18.60 14.98 6.35
N TYR A 136 17.88 15.39 5.30
CA TYR A 136 16.43 15.17 5.14
C TYR A 136 16.09 14.17 4.03
N ASP A 137 17.05 13.41 3.50
CA ASP A 137 16.81 12.37 2.53
C ASP A 137 16.38 11.09 3.26
N SER A 138 15.09 10.82 3.31
CA SER A 138 14.54 9.67 4.00
C SER A 138 13.48 8.95 3.17
N GLY A 139 13.38 7.64 3.38
CA GLY A 139 12.28 6.84 2.92
C GLY A 139 11.00 7.18 3.67
N HIS A 140 9.86 6.90 3.05
CA HIS A 140 8.54 7.02 3.65
C HIS A 140 7.86 5.65 3.60
N ILE A 141 7.30 5.17 4.70
CA ILE A 141 6.75 3.80 4.80
C ILE A 141 5.70 3.48 3.72
N ALA A 142 4.79 4.41 3.44
CA ALA A 142 3.77 4.21 2.40
C ALA A 142 4.38 4.24 0.99
N MET A 143 5.43 5.03 0.77
CA MET A 143 6.15 5.07 -0.51
C MET A 143 6.97 3.80 -0.72
N THR A 144 7.60 3.29 0.32
CA THR A 144 8.30 2.00 0.29
C THR A 144 7.33 0.86 -0.05
N TYR A 145 6.16 0.82 0.59
CA TYR A 145 5.11 -0.15 0.24
C TYR A 145 4.67 -0.02 -1.23
N THR A 146 4.31 1.18 -1.67
CA THR A 146 3.78 1.40 -3.02
C THR A 146 4.85 1.25 -4.10
N GLY A 147 6.11 1.55 -3.80
CA GLY A 147 7.25 1.31 -4.67
C GLY A 147 7.48 -0.19 -4.91
N LEU A 148 7.59 -0.97 -3.85
CA LEU A 148 7.73 -2.43 -3.94
C LEU A 148 6.54 -3.07 -4.65
N ALA A 149 5.31 -2.67 -4.31
CA ALA A 149 4.11 -3.18 -4.96
C ALA A 149 4.09 -2.85 -6.46
N SER A 150 4.51 -1.65 -6.86
CA SER A 150 4.61 -1.24 -8.26
C SER A 150 5.64 -2.05 -9.04
N LEU A 151 6.81 -2.33 -8.45
CA LEU A 151 7.83 -3.19 -9.04
C LEU A 151 7.29 -4.61 -9.28
N VAL A 152 6.60 -5.20 -8.29
CA VAL A 152 5.95 -6.53 -8.42
C VAL A 152 4.89 -6.52 -9.53
N ILE A 153 4.04 -5.47 -9.59
CA ILE A 153 3.02 -5.32 -10.63
C ILE A 153 3.65 -5.24 -12.03
N LEU A 154 4.77 -4.55 -12.17
CA LEU A 154 5.50 -4.41 -13.44
C LEU A 154 6.24 -5.68 -13.84
N GLY A 155 6.39 -6.66 -12.94
CA GLY A 155 7.07 -7.93 -13.18
C GLY A 155 8.57 -7.90 -12.89
N ASP A 156 9.04 -6.93 -12.09
CA ASP A 156 10.43 -6.83 -11.62
C ASP A 156 10.76 -7.97 -10.65
N ASP A 157 12.03 -8.37 -10.58
CA ASP A 157 12.50 -9.48 -9.75
C ASP A 157 12.98 -9.04 -8.36
N LEU A 158 12.88 -7.76 -8.03
CA LEU A 158 13.29 -7.10 -6.78
C LEU A 158 14.78 -7.25 -6.42
N LYS A 159 15.64 -7.78 -7.28
CA LYS A 159 17.07 -7.99 -6.97
C LYS A 159 17.86 -6.70 -6.74
N ARG A 160 17.37 -5.59 -7.28
CA ARG A 160 17.99 -4.26 -7.13
C ARG A 160 17.53 -3.55 -5.86
N VAL A 161 16.53 -4.10 -5.16
CA VAL A 161 16.13 -3.58 -3.85
C VAL A 161 17.18 -3.96 -2.82
N ASN A 162 17.74 -2.97 -2.12
CA ASN A 162 18.56 -3.23 -0.95
C ASN A 162 17.63 -3.64 0.22
N LYS A 163 17.37 -4.94 0.29
CA LYS A 163 16.42 -5.54 1.23
C LYS A 163 16.80 -5.25 2.68
N GLU A 164 18.07 -5.43 3.03
CA GLU A 164 18.58 -5.24 4.39
C GLU A 164 18.40 -3.78 4.84
N ALA A 165 18.77 -2.84 3.99
CA ALA A 165 18.61 -1.43 4.28
C ALA A 165 17.12 -1.02 4.39
N CYS A 166 16.27 -1.50 3.49
CA CYS A 166 14.83 -1.24 3.58
C CYS A 166 14.21 -1.77 4.87
N LEU A 167 14.63 -2.96 5.33
CA LEU A 167 14.14 -3.55 6.58
C LEU A 167 14.70 -2.84 7.81
N ALA A 168 15.96 -2.39 7.77
CA ALA A 168 16.54 -1.57 8.84
C ALA A 168 15.80 -0.23 8.99
N GLY A 169 15.58 0.49 7.88
CA GLY A 169 14.79 1.72 7.88
C GLY A 169 13.37 1.51 8.37
N LEU A 170 12.72 0.41 7.97
CA LEU A 170 11.40 0.05 8.47
C LEU A 170 11.39 -0.18 9.98
N GLY A 171 12.38 -0.92 10.50
CA GLY A 171 12.52 -1.22 11.92
C GLY A 171 12.69 0.02 12.78
N ALA A 172 13.40 1.04 12.26
CA ALA A 172 13.58 2.31 12.94
C ALA A 172 12.28 3.14 13.07
N LEU A 173 11.28 2.88 12.21
CA LEU A 173 9.99 3.57 12.27
C LEU A 173 9.02 2.96 13.31
N GLN A 174 9.32 1.77 13.86
CA GLN A 174 8.42 1.11 14.80
C GLN A 174 8.50 1.69 16.20
N LEU A 175 7.34 2.06 16.74
CA LEU A 175 7.19 2.61 18.08
C LEU A 175 7.03 1.51 19.16
N GLU A 176 7.19 1.92 20.42
CA GLU A 176 7.06 1.01 21.57
C GLU A 176 5.67 0.39 21.70
N ASP A 177 4.62 1.09 21.26
CA ASP A 177 3.24 0.57 21.27
C ASP A 177 2.95 -0.40 20.12
N GLY A 178 3.88 -0.55 19.18
CA GLY A 178 3.78 -1.44 18.01
C GLY A 178 3.25 -0.77 16.74
N SER A 179 2.90 0.52 16.78
CA SER A 179 2.57 1.33 15.60
C SER A 179 3.84 1.78 14.88
N PHE A 180 3.69 2.50 13.77
CA PHE A 180 4.81 3.00 12.97
C PHE A 180 4.62 4.47 12.63
N TYR A 181 5.71 5.23 12.65
CA TYR A 181 5.77 6.52 11.96
C TYR A 181 5.85 6.33 10.45
N ALA A 182 5.50 7.39 9.70
CA ALA A 182 5.66 7.40 8.25
C ALA A 182 7.10 7.69 7.84
N VAL A 183 7.80 8.53 8.59
CA VAL A 183 9.16 9.02 8.36
C VAL A 183 9.94 9.08 9.67
N PRO A 184 11.30 9.02 9.64
CA PRO A 184 12.13 9.03 10.86
C PRO A 184 11.97 10.29 11.73
N GLU A 185 11.70 11.43 11.11
CA GLU A 185 11.53 12.70 11.80
C GLU A 185 10.26 12.77 12.67
N GLY A 186 9.40 11.77 12.58
CA GLY A 186 8.12 11.69 13.25
C GLY A 186 6.95 12.14 12.38
N SER A 187 5.81 11.56 12.62
CA SER A 187 4.55 11.84 11.92
C SER A 187 3.37 11.35 12.76
N GLU A 188 2.16 11.41 12.21
CA GLU A 188 1.08 10.56 12.70
C GLU A 188 1.49 9.08 12.65
N ASN A 189 0.96 8.30 13.59
CA ASN A 189 1.16 6.85 13.67
C ASN A 189 -0.19 6.16 13.84
N ASP A 190 -0.54 5.28 12.90
CA ASP A 190 -1.82 4.58 12.98
C ASP A 190 -1.82 3.24 12.23
N MET A 191 -2.97 2.60 12.19
CA MET A 191 -3.18 1.28 11.58
C MET A 191 -2.78 1.20 10.10
N ARG A 192 -2.82 2.31 9.36
CA ARG A 192 -2.40 2.35 7.95
C ARG A 192 -0.93 1.99 7.80
N PHE A 193 -0.09 2.50 8.70
CA PHE A 193 1.36 2.24 8.65
C PHE A 193 1.74 0.85 9.16
N VAL A 194 0.95 0.28 10.07
CA VAL A 194 1.08 -1.15 10.43
C VAL A 194 0.83 -2.03 9.19
N TYR A 195 -0.17 -1.70 8.39
CA TYR A 195 -0.44 -2.41 7.12
C TYR A 195 0.69 -2.21 6.10
N CYS A 196 1.20 -0.99 5.94
CA CYS A 196 2.33 -0.73 5.05
C CYS A 196 3.57 -1.55 5.48
N ALA A 197 3.91 -1.56 6.76
CA ALA A 197 5.01 -2.36 7.32
C ALA A 197 4.83 -3.85 7.03
N THR A 198 3.63 -4.36 7.28
CA THR A 198 3.28 -5.76 6.99
C THR A 198 3.46 -6.11 5.52
N CYS A 199 2.97 -5.25 4.61
CA CYS A 199 3.11 -5.46 3.17
C CYS A 199 4.58 -5.44 2.73
N ILE A 200 5.41 -4.54 3.27
CA ILE A 200 6.84 -4.47 2.99
C ILE A 200 7.53 -5.78 3.39
N CYS A 201 7.35 -6.21 4.65
CA CYS A 201 7.92 -7.46 5.15
C CYS A 201 7.44 -8.67 4.32
N TYR A 202 6.16 -8.72 4.00
CA TYR A 202 5.59 -9.79 3.18
C TYR A 202 6.20 -9.84 1.78
N MET A 203 6.27 -8.70 1.08
CA MET A 203 6.82 -8.64 -0.28
C MET A 203 8.31 -8.97 -0.33
N LEU A 204 9.07 -8.54 0.69
CA LEU A 204 10.49 -8.86 0.82
C LEU A 204 10.75 -10.28 1.37
N ASN A 205 9.70 -11.02 1.73
CA ASN A 205 9.77 -12.33 2.37
C ASN A 205 10.70 -12.35 3.59
N ASP A 206 10.56 -11.34 4.46
CA ASP A 206 11.42 -11.19 5.63
C ASP A 206 10.75 -10.30 6.70
N TRP A 207 10.60 -10.83 7.88
CA TRP A 207 9.93 -10.19 9.00
C TRP A 207 10.89 -9.51 9.98
N SER A 208 12.19 -9.47 9.69
CA SER A 208 13.20 -8.83 10.56
C SER A 208 13.00 -7.31 10.69
N GLY A 209 12.34 -6.68 9.71
CA GLY A 209 12.04 -5.25 9.71
C GLY A 209 10.94 -4.81 10.67
N MET A 210 10.31 -5.73 11.44
CA MET A 210 9.29 -5.36 12.42
C MET A 210 9.21 -6.31 13.61
N ASN A 211 8.92 -5.78 14.79
CA ASN A 211 8.49 -6.58 15.91
C ASN A 211 7.01 -6.97 15.73
N MET A 212 6.78 -8.13 15.13
CA MET A 212 5.44 -8.64 14.81
C MET A 212 4.56 -8.75 16.06
N LYS A 213 5.12 -9.12 17.22
CA LYS A 213 4.37 -9.27 18.48
C LYS A 213 3.80 -7.92 18.93
N LYS A 214 4.63 -6.85 18.91
CA LYS A 214 4.16 -5.49 19.25
C LYS A 214 3.08 -5.01 18.27
N ALA A 215 3.26 -5.25 16.97
CA ALA A 215 2.26 -4.87 15.96
C ALA A 215 0.92 -5.60 16.17
N ILE A 216 0.95 -6.90 16.49
CA ILE A 216 -0.25 -7.69 16.83
C ILE A 216 -0.94 -7.12 18.09
N GLU A 217 -0.18 -6.76 19.11
CA GLU A 217 -0.72 -6.14 20.33
C GLU A 217 -1.38 -4.79 20.03
N TYR A 218 -0.78 -3.97 19.17
CA TYR A 218 -1.37 -2.71 18.70
C TYR A 218 -2.69 -2.94 17.97
N ILE A 219 -2.72 -3.89 17.02
CA ILE A 219 -3.94 -4.29 16.31
C ILE A 219 -5.01 -4.73 17.31
N ARG A 220 -4.66 -5.56 18.26
CA ARG A 220 -5.59 -6.09 19.27
C ARG A 220 -6.19 -4.99 20.14
N LYS A 221 -5.38 -4.04 20.59
CA LYS A 221 -5.80 -2.88 21.38
C LYS A 221 -6.68 -1.89 20.60
N SER A 222 -6.58 -1.90 19.27
CA SER A 222 -7.35 -1.00 18.38
C SER A 222 -8.79 -1.48 18.12
N MET A 223 -9.20 -2.65 18.65
CA MET A 223 -10.59 -3.08 18.57
C MET A 223 -11.47 -2.17 19.42
N SER A 224 -12.48 -1.57 18.79
CA SER A 224 -13.45 -0.70 19.43
C SER A 224 -14.59 -1.50 20.08
N TYR A 225 -15.39 -0.85 20.91
CA TYR A 225 -16.52 -1.48 21.63
C TYR A 225 -17.57 -2.10 20.71
N ASP A 226 -17.74 -1.58 19.48
CA ASP A 226 -18.68 -2.07 18.49
C ASP A 226 -18.12 -3.20 17.62
N SER A 227 -16.86 -3.63 17.89
CA SER A 227 -16.14 -4.69 17.22
C SER A 227 -15.57 -4.36 15.85
N GLY A 228 -15.65 -3.10 15.37
CA GLY A 228 -14.77 -2.62 14.32
C GLY A 228 -13.38 -2.31 14.88
N LEU A 229 -12.39 -2.12 14.01
CA LEU A 229 -11.05 -1.71 14.41
C LEU A 229 -10.83 -0.24 14.03
N ALA A 230 -10.20 0.48 14.96
CA ALA A 230 -9.92 1.90 14.85
C ALA A 230 -8.49 2.17 14.35
N GLN A 231 -8.14 3.43 14.15
CA GLN A 231 -6.77 3.85 13.79
C GLN A 231 -5.77 3.53 14.91
N GLY A 232 -6.23 3.50 16.16
CA GLY A 232 -5.46 3.16 17.36
C GLY A 232 -6.39 2.83 18.51
N GLY A 233 -5.83 2.46 19.66
CA GLY A 233 -6.61 2.10 20.85
C GLY A 233 -7.47 3.25 21.36
N GLY A 234 -8.72 2.96 21.73
CA GLY A 234 -9.67 3.94 22.28
C GLY A 234 -10.31 4.89 21.25
N LEU A 235 -10.05 4.71 19.96
CA LEU A 235 -10.60 5.53 18.89
C LEU A 235 -11.86 4.92 18.28
N GLU A 236 -12.56 5.70 17.42
CA GLU A 236 -13.75 5.25 16.67
C GLU A 236 -13.37 4.19 15.64
N SER A 237 -14.16 3.13 15.56
CA SER A 237 -14.02 2.09 14.53
C SER A 237 -14.18 2.67 13.12
N HIS A 238 -13.36 2.19 12.20
CA HIS A 238 -13.25 2.73 10.84
C HIS A 238 -13.00 1.61 9.81
N GLY A 239 -13.68 1.66 8.67
CA GLY A 239 -13.61 0.63 7.63
C GLY A 239 -12.22 0.41 7.05
N GLY A 240 -11.47 1.50 6.81
CA GLY A 240 -10.09 1.43 6.33
C GLY A 240 -9.14 0.84 7.37
N SER A 241 -9.27 1.24 8.64
CA SER A 241 -8.44 0.69 9.73
C SER A 241 -8.79 -0.78 10.00
N THR A 242 -10.08 -1.14 9.91
CA THR A 242 -10.51 -2.54 10.03
C THR A 242 -9.89 -3.39 8.91
N PHE A 243 -9.87 -2.88 7.68
CA PHE A 243 -9.17 -3.54 6.57
C PHE A 243 -7.68 -3.70 6.88
N CYS A 244 -6.98 -2.61 7.21
CA CYS A 244 -5.55 -2.63 7.48
C CYS A 244 -5.19 -3.66 8.55
N ALA A 245 -5.95 -3.71 9.64
CA ALA A 245 -5.74 -4.67 10.72
C ALA A 245 -5.96 -6.13 10.29
N ILE A 246 -7.08 -6.42 9.64
CA ILE A 246 -7.43 -7.79 9.21
C ILE A 246 -6.51 -8.28 8.10
N ALA A 247 -6.19 -7.44 7.14
CA ALA A 247 -5.24 -7.75 6.06
C ALA A 247 -3.83 -8.01 6.62
N SER A 248 -3.36 -7.19 7.57
CA SER A 248 -2.07 -7.41 8.25
C SER A 248 -2.03 -8.77 8.93
N LEU A 249 -3.02 -9.10 9.74
CA LEU A 249 -3.07 -10.40 10.43
C LEU A 249 -3.20 -11.58 9.46
N CYS A 250 -3.88 -11.38 8.34
CA CYS A 250 -3.97 -12.38 7.26
C CYS A 250 -2.60 -12.63 6.64
N LEU A 251 -1.87 -11.58 6.24
CA LEU A 251 -0.53 -11.68 5.66
C LEU A 251 0.51 -12.25 6.63
N MET A 252 0.38 -11.96 7.94
CA MET A 252 1.20 -12.55 8.99
C MET A 252 0.83 -14.02 9.30
N GLY A 253 -0.28 -14.55 8.77
CA GLY A 253 -0.80 -15.87 9.11
C GLY A 253 -1.33 -15.99 10.54
N LYS A 254 -1.66 -14.86 11.21
CA LYS A 254 -2.00 -14.80 12.64
C LYS A 254 -3.48 -14.51 12.94
N LEU A 255 -4.31 -14.37 11.94
CA LEU A 255 -5.70 -13.92 12.10
C LEU A 255 -6.49 -14.78 13.11
N LYS A 256 -6.43 -16.10 12.99
CA LYS A 256 -7.15 -17.06 13.85
C LYS A 256 -6.50 -17.26 15.22
N GLU A 257 -5.23 -16.89 15.38
CA GLU A 257 -4.53 -16.90 16.67
C GLU A 257 -4.91 -15.67 17.51
N VAL A 258 -5.08 -14.51 16.83
CA VAL A 258 -5.33 -13.23 17.49
C VAL A 258 -6.80 -13.02 17.82
N PHE A 259 -7.69 -13.42 16.94
CA PHE A 259 -9.14 -13.27 17.11
C PHE A 259 -9.84 -14.63 17.15
N SER A 260 -10.64 -14.83 18.19
CA SER A 260 -11.54 -15.98 18.29
C SER A 260 -12.63 -15.92 17.20
N GLU A 261 -13.20 -17.07 16.85
CA GLU A 261 -14.28 -17.12 15.85
C GLU A 261 -15.48 -16.24 16.24
N LYS A 262 -15.76 -16.10 17.53
CA LYS A 262 -16.81 -15.20 18.05
C LYS A 262 -16.50 -13.74 17.75
N GLU A 263 -15.23 -13.33 17.86
CA GLU A 263 -14.79 -11.96 17.53
C GLU A 263 -14.79 -11.74 16.03
N LEU A 264 -14.29 -12.70 15.25
CA LEU A 264 -14.34 -12.64 13.78
C LEU A 264 -15.79 -12.50 13.28
N ASN A 265 -16.75 -13.22 13.87
CA ASN A 265 -18.17 -13.07 13.54
C ASN A 265 -18.73 -11.69 13.88
N ARG A 266 -18.25 -11.06 14.97
CA ARG A 266 -18.64 -9.69 15.30
C ARG A 266 -18.06 -8.68 14.31
N ILE A 267 -16.81 -8.85 13.89
CA ILE A 267 -16.16 -8.00 12.86
C ILE A 267 -16.88 -8.16 11.53
N ARG A 268 -17.23 -9.39 11.12
CA ARG A 268 -18.07 -9.66 9.91
C ARG A 268 -19.36 -8.89 9.98
N ARG A 269 -20.09 -9.01 11.09
CA ARG A 269 -21.35 -8.28 11.30
C ARG A 269 -21.16 -6.77 11.23
N TRP A 270 -20.09 -6.24 11.86
CA TRP A 270 -19.76 -4.82 11.80
C TRP A 270 -19.58 -4.37 10.35
N CYS A 271 -18.83 -5.10 9.54
CA CYS A 271 -18.62 -4.82 8.12
C CYS A 271 -19.91 -4.87 7.30
N ILE A 272 -20.75 -5.90 7.51
CA ILE A 272 -22.05 -6.02 6.82
C ILE A 272 -22.94 -4.81 7.11
N MET A 273 -22.94 -4.33 8.34
CA MET A 273 -23.72 -3.15 8.76
C MET A 273 -23.21 -1.82 8.17
N ARG A 274 -22.08 -1.83 7.44
CA ARG A 274 -21.58 -0.66 6.71
C ARG A 274 -22.24 -0.49 5.34
N GLN A 275 -23.03 -1.44 4.88
CA GLN A 275 -23.70 -1.33 3.59
C GLN A 275 -25.00 -0.52 3.66
N GLN A 276 -25.15 0.40 2.72
CA GLN A 276 -26.40 1.08 2.35
C GLN A 276 -26.68 0.78 0.87
N ASN A 277 -26.61 1.77 -0.03
CA ASN A 277 -26.52 1.54 -1.48
C ASN A 277 -25.09 1.13 -1.90
N GLY A 278 -24.04 1.77 -1.39
CA GLY A 278 -22.65 1.34 -1.36
C GLY A 278 -22.21 1.10 0.09
N PHE A 279 -20.93 1.27 0.39
CA PHE A 279 -20.39 1.12 1.74
C PHE A 279 -19.97 2.46 2.33
N HIS A 280 -20.16 2.64 3.64
CA HIS A 280 -19.63 3.77 4.40
C HIS A 280 -18.57 3.31 5.39
N GLY A 281 -17.61 4.19 5.71
CA GLY A 281 -16.46 3.84 6.55
C GLY A 281 -16.76 3.84 8.05
N ARG A 282 -17.77 4.58 8.48
CA ARG A 282 -18.15 4.74 9.89
C ARG A 282 -19.65 4.87 10.02
N PRO A 283 -20.26 4.49 11.16
CA PRO A 283 -21.68 4.77 11.43
C PRO A 283 -22.02 6.24 11.18
N ASN A 284 -23.17 6.50 10.58
CA ASN A 284 -23.71 7.84 10.31
C ASN A 284 -22.85 8.73 9.38
N LYS A 285 -21.88 8.15 8.63
CA LYS A 285 -21.15 8.85 7.58
C LYS A 285 -21.72 8.51 6.21
N PRO A 286 -21.56 9.41 5.21
CA PRO A 286 -21.95 9.12 3.83
C PRO A 286 -21.25 7.89 3.26
N VAL A 287 -21.90 7.27 2.29
CA VAL A 287 -21.31 6.23 1.45
C VAL A 287 -20.18 6.85 0.60
N ASP A 288 -19.13 6.08 0.36
CA ASP A 288 -17.94 6.52 -0.35
C ASP A 288 -17.37 5.35 -1.15
N THR A 289 -17.01 5.57 -2.39
CA THR A 289 -16.57 4.56 -3.35
C THR A 289 -15.45 3.67 -2.81
N CYS A 290 -14.48 4.24 -2.09
CA CYS A 290 -13.32 3.48 -1.62
C CYS A 290 -13.68 2.39 -0.60
N TYR A 291 -14.76 2.53 0.15
CA TYR A 291 -15.18 1.49 1.10
C TYR A 291 -15.77 0.26 0.44
N SER A 292 -16.13 0.32 -0.81
CA SER A 292 -16.45 -0.88 -1.60
C SER A 292 -15.27 -1.85 -1.64
N PHE A 293 -14.02 -1.31 -1.62
CA PHE A 293 -12.82 -2.12 -1.43
C PHE A 293 -12.52 -2.37 0.06
N TRP A 294 -12.37 -1.32 0.88
CA TRP A 294 -11.91 -1.51 2.27
C TRP A 294 -12.79 -2.48 3.06
N VAL A 295 -14.10 -2.29 3.01
CA VAL A 295 -15.06 -3.17 3.70
C VAL A 295 -15.26 -4.47 2.92
N GLY A 296 -15.35 -4.40 1.58
CA GLY A 296 -15.53 -5.57 0.73
C GLY A 296 -14.35 -6.54 0.81
N ALA A 297 -13.11 -6.06 0.80
CA ALA A 297 -11.91 -6.89 0.95
C ALA A 297 -11.82 -7.49 2.36
N THR A 298 -12.18 -6.75 3.40
CA THR A 298 -12.28 -7.29 4.77
C THR A 298 -13.26 -8.46 4.83
N LEU A 299 -14.45 -8.29 4.24
CA LEU A 299 -15.43 -9.37 4.15
C LEU A 299 -14.90 -10.55 3.35
N LYS A 300 -14.19 -10.31 2.23
CA LYS A 300 -13.58 -11.36 1.42
C LYS A 300 -12.53 -12.17 2.17
N ILE A 301 -11.71 -11.53 3.01
CA ILE A 301 -10.73 -12.20 3.86
C ILE A 301 -11.42 -13.03 4.96
N LEU A 302 -12.49 -12.50 5.55
CA LEU A 302 -13.18 -13.10 6.68
C LEU A 302 -14.18 -14.20 6.31
N PHE A 303 -14.69 -14.19 5.08
CA PHE A 303 -15.65 -15.17 4.58
C PHE A 303 -15.01 -16.08 3.52
N GLN A 304 -15.33 -17.37 3.58
CA GLN A 304 -15.22 -18.23 2.41
C GLN A 304 -16.28 -17.81 1.37
N LEU A 305 -15.91 -17.88 0.09
CA LEU A 305 -16.59 -17.28 -1.08
C LEU A 305 -18.14 -17.38 -1.12
N LEU A 306 -18.71 -18.45 -0.60
CA LEU A 306 -20.15 -18.73 -0.74
C LEU A 306 -21.05 -18.00 0.27
N GLN A 307 -20.49 -17.45 1.35
CA GLN A 307 -21.29 -16.87 2.44
C GLN A 307 -21.50 -15.37 2.33
N ILE A 308 -20.65 -14.63 1.60
CA ILE A 308 -20.77 -13.17 1.46
C ILE A 308 -22.05 -12.77 0.74
N PHE A 309 -22.41 -13.53 -0.29
CA PHE A 309 -23.61 -13.28 -1.13
C PHE A 309 -24.92 -13.28 -0.34
N GLN A 310 -24.97 -13.95 0.80
CA GLN A 310 -26.19 -14.05 1.60
C GLN A 310 -26.46 -12.80 2.45
N TYR A 311 -25.43 -11.98 2.71
CA TYR A 311 -25.47 -10.89 3.69
C TYR A 311 -25.24 -9.51 3.09
N THR A 312 -24.75 -9.41 1.84
CA THR A 312 -24.47 -8.15 1.17
C THR A 312 -25.16 -8.07 -0.19
N ASN A 313 -25.66 -6.90 -0.54
CA ASN A 313 -26.29 -6.66 -1.83
C ASN A 313 -25.26 -6.15 -2.83
N PHE A 314 -24.73 -7.04 -3.67
CA PHE A 314 -23.72 -6.72 -4.66
C PHE A 314 -24.23 -5.80 -5.78
N GLU A 315 -25.48 -5.97 -6.19
CA GLU A 315 -26.08 -5.12 -7.23
C GLU A 315 -26.19 -3.66 -6.76
N LYS A 316 -26.66 -3.43 -5.53
CA LYS A 316 -26.67 -2.07 -4.97
C LYS A 316 -25.28 -1.47 -4.91
N ASN A 317 -24.28 -2.24 -4.46
CA ASN A 317 -22.91 -1.75 -4.39
C ASN A 317 -22.33 -1.47 -5.79
N ARG A 318 -22.58 -2.35 -6.77
CA ARG A 318 -22.21 -2.13 -8.17
C ARG A 318 -22.80 -0.83 -8.72
N ASN A 319 -24.09 -0.66 -8.55
CA ASN A 319 -24.80 0.53 -9.05
C ASN A 319 -24.27 1.81 -8.38
N TYR A 320 -23.97 1.76 -7.08
CA TYR A 320 -23.33 2.89 -6.41
C TYR A 320 -21.95 3.21 -6.99
N ILE A 321 -21.05 2.22 -7.13
CA ILE A 321 -19.72 2.45 -7.74
C ILE A 321 -19.88 3.05 -9.13
N LEU A 322 -20.72 2.48 -9.98
CA LEU A 322 -20.92 2.95 -11.35
C LEU A 322 -21.59 4.33 -11.43
N SER A 323 -22.35 4.73 -10.40
CA SER A 323 -22.90 6.09 -10.32
C SER A 323 -21.83 7.16 -10.04
N THR A 324 -20.66 6.76 -9.52
CA THR A 324 -19.56 7.67 -9.24
C THR A 324 -18.51 7.74 -10.34
N GLN A 325 -18.68 6.98 -11.46
CA GLN A 325 -17.77 7.04 -12.59
C GLN A 325 -17.95 8.34 -13.40
N ASP A 326 -16.84 8.94 -13.79
CA ASP A 326 -16.88 10.06 -14.74
C ASP A 326 -16.98 9.53 -16.17
N ARG A 327 -18.04 9.92 -16.86
CA ARG A 327 -18.36 9.42 -18.21
C ARG A 327 -17.51 10.07 -19.32
N ILE A 328 -16.84 11.16 -19.02
CA ILE A 328 -16.02 11.93 -20.00
C ILE A 328 -14.55 11.58 -19.83
N VAL A 329 -14.00 11.80 -18.62
CA VAL A 329 -12.57 11.64 -18.37
C VAL A 329 -12.21 10.25 -17.81
N GLY A 330 -13.21 9.45 -17.40
CA GLY A 330 -12.99 8.18 -16.70
C GLY A 330 -12.54 8.37 -15.25
N GLY A 331 -12.27 7.27 -14.58
CA GLY A 331 -12.03 7.25 -13.15
C GLY A 331 -13.33 7.20 -12.35
N PHE A 332 -13.21 7.09 -11.03
CA PHE A 332 -14.32 7.14 -10.09
C PHE A 332 -14.07 8.26 -9.09
N ALA A 333 -15.14 8.92 -8.70
CA ALA A 333 -15.14 9.92 -7.65
C ALA A 333 -15.47 9.30 -6.30
N LYS A 334 -15.26 10.06 -5.25
CA LYS A 334 -15.64 9.69 -3.88
C LYS A 334 -17.14 9.41 -3.74
N TRP A 335 -17.96 10.27 -4.34
CA TRP A 335 -19.42 10.20 -4.43
C TRP A 335 -19.91 10.74 -5.75
N PRO A 336 -21.18 10.49 -6.14
CA PRO A 336 -21.75 11.05 -7.37
C PRO A 336 -21.58 12.56 -7.45
N ASP A 337 -21.47 13.07 -8.67
CA ASP A 337 -21.32 14.50 -8.98
C ASP A 337 -20.04 15.16 -8.41
N SER A 338 -19.03 14.37 -8.10
CA SER A 338 -17.71 14.81 -7.66
C SER A 338 -16.64 14.50 -8.71
N HIS A 339 -15.46 15.11 -8.58
CA HIS A 339 -14.34 14.85 -9.48
C HIS A 339 -13.65 13.53 -9.16
N PRO A 340 -13.27 12.73 -10.17
CA PRO A 340 -12.53 11.51 -9.99
C PRO A 340 -11.09 11.81 -9.54
N ASP A 341 -10.53 10.90 -8.76
CA ASP A 341 -9.12 10.90 -8.36
C ASP A 341 -8.52 9.49 -8.43
N ALA A 342 -7.19 9.38 -8.37
CA ALA A 342 -6.48 8.12 -8.56
C ALA A 342 -6.83 7.08 -7.48
N LEU A 343 -7.04 7.50 -6.23
CA LEU A 343 -7.39 6.62 -5.12
C LEU A 343 -8.80 6.02 -5.31
N HIS A 344 -9.81 6.87 -5.50
CA HIS A 344 -11.20 6.41 -5.67
C HIS A 344 -11.35 5.65 -6.98
N ALA A 345 -10.63 6.05 -8.06
CA ALA A 345 -10.60 5.31 -9.31
C ALA A 345 -10.09 3.88 -9.11
N TYR A 346 -8.97 3.72 -8.42
CA TYR A 346 -8.39 2.40 -8.16
C TYR A 346 -9.28 1.54 -7.23
N PHE A 347 -9.74 2.09 -6.12
CA PHE A 347 -10.59 1.33 -5.20
C PHE A 347 -11.99 1.06 -5.74
N GLY A 348 -12.51 1.89 -6.64
CA GLY A 348 -13.71 1.59 -7.41
C GLY A 348 -13.53 0.34 -8.27
N ILE A 349 -12.42 0.26 -9.04
CA ILE A 349 -12.06 -0.95 -9.82
C ILE A 349 -11.89 -2.18 -8.91
N CYS A 350 -11.21 -2.04 -7.76
CA CYS A 350 -11.05 -3.14 -6.81
C CYS A 350 -12.40 -3.58 -6.21
N GLY A 351 -13.30 -2.64 -5.91
CA GLY A 351 -14.66 -2.94 -5.48
C GLY A 351 -15.45 -3.72 -6.53
N LEU A 352 -15.37 -3.31 -7.81
CA LEU A 352 -15.97 -4.04 -8.93
C LEU A 352 -15.36 -5.43 -9.10
N SER A 353 -14.04 -5.58 -8.91
CA SER A 353 -13.37 -6.88 -8.93
C SER A 353 -13.91 -7.84 -7.86
N LEU A 354 -14.13 -7.35 -6.63
CA LEU A 354 -14.62 -8.17 -5.52
C LEU A 354 -16.03 -8.72 -5.76
N ILE A 355 -16.85 -8.01 -6.52
CA ILE A 355 -18.20 -8.44 -6.89
C ILE A 355 -18.27 -9.20 -8.22
N GLY A 356 -17.14 -9.34 -8.92
CA GLY A 356 -17.03 -10.13 -10.15
C GLY A 356 -17.48 -9.39 -11.41
N GLU A 357 -17.32 -8.07 -11.49
CA GLU A 357 -17.62 -7.28 -12.69
C GLU A 357 -16.85 -7.78 -13.90
N SER A 358 -17.55 -7.92 -15.03
CA SER A 358 -16.94 -8.35 -16.30
C SER A 358 -15.90 -7.34 -16.80
N GLY A 359 -14.79 -7.83 -17.31
CA GLY A 359 -13.69 -7.01 -17.83
C GLY A 359 -12.74 -6.46 -16.74
N VAL A 360 -12.89 -6.88 -15.49
CA VAL A 360 -12.00 -6.54 -14.36
C VAL A 360 -11.31 -7.80 -13.84
N CYS A 361 -9.98 -7.76 -13.71
CA CYS A 361 -9.21 -8.85 -13.12
C CYS A 361 -9.52 -9.03 -11.63
N LYS A 362 -9.27 -10.24 -11.10
CA LYS A 362 -9.42 -10.52 -9.68
C LYS A 362 -8.35 -9.81 -8.85
N VAL A 363 -8.77 -9.12 -7.81
CA VAL A 363 -7.88 -8.51 -6.81
C VAL A 363 -7.56 -9.51 -5.69
N HIS A 364 -6.29 -9.52 -5.24
CA HIS A 364 -5.90 -10.19 -4.00
C HIS A 364 -6.31 -9.30 -2.81
N PRO A 365 -7.27 -9.74 -1.97
CA PRO A 365 -7.92 -8.84 -1.02
C PRO A 365 -6.98 -8.31 0.08
N ALA A 366 -6.01 -9.10 0.54
CA ALA A 366 -5.12 -8.67 1.62
C ALA A 366 -3.93 -7.85 1.13
N LEU A 367 -3.41 -8.10 -0.09
CA LEU A 367 -2.22 -7.42 -0.60
C LEU A 367 -2.53 -6.24 -1.53
N ASN A 368 -3.82 -6.05 -1.87
CA ASN A 368 -4.30 -4.93 -2.68
C ASN A 368 -3.57 -4.80 -4.03
N MET A 369 -3.47 -5.89 -4.77
CA MET A 369 -2.95 -5.97 -6.13
C MET A 369 -3.69 -7.06 -6.90
N SER A 370 -3.48 -7.18 -8.21
CA SER A 370 -4.11 -8.26 -9.00
C SER A 370 -3.59 -9.65 -8.56
N ILE A 371 -4.41 -10.68 -8.79
CA ILE A 371 -3.96 -12.07 -8.58
C ILE A 371 -2.76 -12.39 -9.47
N ARG A 372 -2.65 -11.82 -10.67
CA ARG A 372 -1.46 -11.98 -11.55
C ARG A 372 -0.19 -11.49 -10.86
N ALA A 373 -0.22 -10.27 -10.29
CA ALA A 373 0.92 -9.70 -9.59
C ALA A 373 1.27 -10.50 -8.33
N PHE A 374 0.26 -10.94 -7.58
CA PHE A 374 0.44 -11.82 -6.43
C PHE A 374 1.10 -13.17 -6.81
N GLN A 375 0.68 -13.80 -7.91
CA GLN A 375 1.30 -15.03 -8.40
C GLN A 375 2.76 -14.82 -8.81
N HIS A 376 3.08 -13.67 -9.42
CA HIS A 376 4.47 -13.30 -9.69
C HIS A 376 5.29 -13.19 -8.40
N LEU A 377 4.77 -12.51 -7.37
CA LEU A 377 5.42 -12.42 -6.06
C LEU A 377 5.64 -13.79 -5.43
N GLN A 378 4.63 -14.68 -5.47
CA GLN A 378 4.78 -16.04 -4.96
C GLN A 378 5.89 -16.81 -5.69
N HIS A 379 6.02 -16.63 -7.00
CA HIS A 379 7.11 -17.24 -7.78
C HIS A 379 8.48 -16.71 -7.32
N LEU A 380 8.61 -15.41 -7.05
CA LEU A 380 9.85 -14.83 -6.52
C LEU A 380 10.22 -15.43 -5.16
N HIS A 381 9.25 -15.62 -4.26
CA HIS A 381 9.47 -16.24 -2.96
C HIS A 381 9.95 -17.70 -3.11
N GLN A 382 9.33 -18.49 -3.98
CA GLN A 382 9.71 -19.90 -4.22
C GLN A 382 11.11 -20.02 -4.82
N THR A 383 11.49 -19.15 -5.74
CA THR A 383 12.83 -19.17 -6.35
C THR A 383 13.90 -18.76 -5.34
N ALA A 384 13.63 -17.86 -4.42
CA ALA A 384 14.55 -17.51 -3.34
C ALA A 384 14.77 -18.67 -2.35
N GLU A 385 13.73 -19.44 -2.01
CA GLU A 385 13.80 -20.60 -1.12
C GLU A 385 14.62 -21.75 -1.72
N THR A 386 14.59 -21.96 -3.03
CA THR A 386 15.39 -22.99 -3.70
C THR A 386 16.89 -22.70 -3.69
N TRP A 387 17.30 -21.44 -3.49
CA TRP A 387 18.70 -21.04 -3.36
C TRP A 387 19.20 -21.01 -1.89
N GLY A 388 18.27 -20.89 -0.93
CA GLY A 388 18.53 -20.98 0.51
C GLY A 388 17.79 -22.16 1.10
N GLN A 389 18.48 -23.28 1.37
CA GLN A 389 17.83 -24.49 1.90
C GLN A 389 17.07 -24.23 3.20
N GLY A 390 15.75 -24.46 3.20
CA GLY A 390 15.01 -25.06 4.31
C GLY A 390 14.21 -24.16 5.24
N GLN A 391 12.94 -24.45 5.23
CA GLN A 391 11.91 -24.31 6.28
C GLN A 391 11.02 -23.07 6.28
N HIS A 392 9.76 -23.36 6.07
CA HIS A 392 8.48 -22.76 6.38
C HIS A 392 7.66 -22.25 5.19
N SER A 393 6.84 -23.15 4.62
CA SER A 393 5.77 -22.77 3.69
C SER A 393 4.52 -23.60 3.96
N GLU A 394 3.58 -23.11 4.77
CA GLU A 394 2.26 -23.77 4.88
C GLU A 394 1.04 -22.88 5.11
N SER A 395 1.11 -21.54 5.12
CA SER A 395 -0.02 -20.76 5.68
C SER A 395 -0.84 -19.88 4.74
N VAL A 396 -0.55 -19.79 3.43
CA VAL A 396 -1.20 -18.77 2.56
C VAL A 396 -1.99 -19.34 1.37
N ARG A 397 -2.10 -20.66 1.25
CA ARG A 397 -2.72 -21.30 0.05
C ARG A 397 -4.25 -21.20 -0.07
N ASP A 398 -4.96 -20.79 0.98
CA ASP A 398 -6.43 -20.93 1.05
C ASP A 398 -7.25 -19.68 0.65
N TYR A 399 -6.64 -18.59 0.15
CA TYR A 399 -7.37 -17.33 -0.11
C TYR A 399 -7.50 -16.94 -1.60
N THR A 400 -7.13 -17.81 -2.54
CA THR A 400 -7.28 -17.56 -4.00
C THR A 400 -8.61 -18.02 -4.57
#